data_c0be7d4825bc5d4df5dd622f63079aa2
#
_entry.id   c0be7d4825bc5d4df5dd622f63079aa2
#
_cell.length_a   1.000
_cell.length_b   1.000
_cell.length_c   1.000
_cell.angle_alpha   90.00
_cell.angle_beta   90.00
_cell.angle_gamma   90.00
#
_symmetry.space_group_name_H-M   'P 1'
#
loop_
_entity.id
_entity.type
_entity.pdbx_description
1 polymer ?
#
loop_
_entity_poly.entity_id
_entity_poly.type
_entity_poly.pdbx_seq_one_letter_code
_entity_poly.pdbx_strand_id
1 'polypeptide(L)'
;MEISQGAEESLEIMGDPNVISSITATVTDRTLVISSKEDLPANSSLSYKLTVKNLTGVLLNEFGVIKIPTCTTDSLELTVNGPGRMDLGEIKVTDLKFVVNGNGSIEADSVTSTKLTVTSIDTGAVTIRGGSTVDLILELGPGFFLGADFKSTNVTLNMNGSGSAQVWSVEKLDATVNGAGKVIYFGEPTMSMSISGGGQLSGGGNK
;
A
#
# COMPACT_ATOMS: atom_id res chain seq x y z
N MET A 1 15.14 3.17 2.08
CA MET A 1 15.06 4.47 1.38
C MET A 1 14.05 5.34 2.11
N GLU A 2 14.32 6.64 2.22
CA GLU A 2 13.35 7.64 2.68
C GLU A 2 13.05 8.60 1.52
N ILE A 3 11.76 8.84 1.26
CA ILE A 3 11.28 9.72 0.19
C ILE A 3 10.50 10.87 0.83
N SER A 4 10.84 12.10 0.47
CA SER A 4 10.17 13.32 0.92
C SER A 4 9.84 14.25 -0.26
N GLN A 5 8.86 15.13 -0.06
CA GLN A 5 8.56 16.19 -1.02
C GLN A 5 9.29 17.48 -0.61
N GLY A 6 9.86 18.17 -1.60
CA GLY A 6 10.57 19.42 -1.37
C GLY A 6 10.73 20.24 -2.64
N ALA A 7 11.18 21.50 -2.50
CA ALA A 7 11.31 22.43 -3.61
C ALA A 7 12.44 22.05 -4.60
N GLU A 8 13.48 21.39 -4.10
CA GLU A 8 14.64 20.95 -4.90
C GLU A 8 14.73 19.44 -4.89
N GLU A 9 14.90 18.85 -6.08
CA GLU A 9 15.04 17.41 -6.23
C GLU A 9 16.47 16.99 -5.92
N SER A 10 16.64 15.95 -5.12
CA SER A 10 17.96 15.44 -4.74
C SER A 10 17.90 13.95 -4.43
N LEU A 11 19.01 13.27 -4.67
CA LEU A 11 19.26 11.90 -4.24
C LEU A 11 20.59 11.85 -3.48
N GLU A 12 20.53 11.38 -2.26
CA GLU A 12 21.71 11.07 -1.43
C GLU A 12 21.77 9.57 -1.21
N ILE A 13 22.95 8.99 -1.48
CA ILE A 13 23.21 7.56 -1.26
C ILE A 13 24.33 7.47 -0.22
N MET A 14 24.07 6.76 0.87
CA MET A 14 25.01 6.58 1.97
C MET A 14 25.29 5.08 2.20
N GLY A 15 26.55 4.75 2.44
CA GLY A 15 26.97 3.37 2.68
C GLY A 15 28.46 3.19 2.45
N ASP A 16 28.92 1.95 2.33
CA ASP A 16 30.31 1.63 2.00
C ASP A 16 30.64 2.13 0.57
N PRO A 17 31.72 2.89 0.36
CA PRO A 17 32.10 3.39 -0.96
C PRO A 17 32.23 2.30 -2.04
N ASN A 18 32.71 1.10 -1.67
CA ASN A 18 32.80 -0.01 -2.61
C ASN A 18 31.42 -0.51 -3.06
N VAL A 19 30.44 -0.50 -2.16
CA VAL A 19 29.06 -0.90 -2.45
C VAL A 19 28.35 0.19 -3.26
N ILE A 20 28.55 1.47 -2.90
CA ILE A 20 27.96 2.61 -3.61
C ILE A 20 28.42 2.63 -5.07
N SER A 21 29.66 2.24 -5.37
CA SER A 21 30.20 2.20 -6.75
C SER A 21 29.46 1.21 -7.67
N SER A 22 28.82 0.21 -7.10
CA SER A 22 27.99 -0.77 -7.83
C SER A 22 26.56 -0.27 -8.07
N ILE A 23 26.14 0.82 -7.43
CA ILE A 23 24.78 1.36 -7.60
C ILE A 23 24.71 2.24 -8.85
N THR A 24 23.65 2.06 -9.61
CA THR A 24 23.26 2.96 -10.71
C THR A 24 21.98 3.70 -10.35
N ALA A 25 21.97 4.99 -10.61
CA ALA A 25 20.78 5.84 -10.51
C ALA A 25 20.62 6.59 -11.84
N THR A 26 19.55 6.32 -12.55
CA THR A 26 19.27 6.95 -13.85
C THR A 26 17.86 7.53 -13.87
N VAL A 27 17.70 8.66 -14.50
CA VAL A 27 16.37 9.29 -14.70
C VAL A 27 16.02 9.21 -16.17
N THR A 28 14.89 8.59 -16.48
CA THR A 28 14.31 8.51 -17.81
C THR A 28 12.81 8.78 -17.71
N ASP A 29 12.29 9.66 -18.53
CA ASP A 29 10.87 10.03 -18.58
C ASP A 29 10.28 10.34 -17.19
N ARG A 30 10.99 11.11 -16.39
CA ARG A 30 10.67 11.49 -15.01
C ARG A 30 10.62 10.30 -14.02
N THR A 31 11.15 9.17 -14.41
CA THR A 31 11.27 7.99 -13.54
C THR A 31 12.72 7.81 -13.11
N LEU A 32 12.97 7.86 -11.80
CA LEU A 32 14.25 7.51 -11.21
C LEU A 32 14.29 5.99 -11.03
N VAL A 33 15.27 5.35 -11.69
CA VAL A 33 15.56 3.93 -11.52
C VAL A 33 16.85 3.79 -10.74
N ILE A 34 16.78 3.11 -9.59
CA ILE A 34 17.94 2.76 -8.78
C ILE A 34 18.10 1.24 -8.83
N SER A 35 19.27 0.79 -9.24
CA SER A 35 19.59 -0.64 -9.35
C SER A 35 21.05 -0.91 -8.99
N SER A 36 21.37 -2.15 -8.71
CA SER A 36 22.76 -2.62 -8.57
C SER A 36 23.22 -3.26 -9.87
N LYS A 37 24.49 -3.08 -10.24
CA LYS A 37 25.12 -3.72 -11.41
C LYS A 37 25.43 -5.20 -11.17
N GLU A 38 25.55 -5.59 -9.92
CA GLU A 38 25.92 -6.92 -9.45
C GLU A 38 25.25 -7.20 -8.11
N ASP A 39 25.27 -8.45 -7.67
CA ASP A 39 24.74 -8.84 -6.37
C ASP A 39 25.53 -8.13 -5.26
N LEU A 40 24.80 -7.50 -4.35
CA LEU A 40 25.40 -6.81 -3.22
C LEU A 40 25.83 -7.82 -2.14
N PRO A 41 26.96 -7.59 -1.45
CA PRO A 41 27.37 -8.43 -0.33
C PRO A 41 26.25 -8.52 0.73
N ALA A 42 26.03 -9.70 1.30
CA ALA A 42 24.92 -9.98 2.22
C ALA A 42 24.80 -9.05 3.43
N ASN A 43 25.90 -8.40 3.84
CA ASN A 43 25.92 -7.46 4.97
C ASN A 43 26.04 -5.99 4.52
N SER A 44 25.73 -5.68 3.26
CA SER A 44 25.80 -4.32 2.76
C SER A 44 24.71 -3.47 3.43
N SER A 45 25.10 -2.32 3.96
CA SER A 45 24.18 -1.32 4.45
C SER A 45 24.16 -0.14 3.49
N LEU A 46 23.03 0.04 2.82
CA LEU A 46 22.78 1.20 1.96
C LEU A 46 21.55 1.94 2.46
N SER A 47 21.67 3.25 2.54
CA SER A 47 20.53 4.13 2.78
C SER A 47 20.43 5.18 1.70
N TYR A 48 19.20 5.54 1.36
CA TYR A 48 18.87 6.50 0.31
C TYR A 48 17.96 7.55 0.88
N LYS A 49 18.25 8.82 0.61
CA LYS A 49 17.32 9.93 0.82
C LYS A 49 17.00 10.55 -0.53
N LEU A 50 15.74 10.52 -0.88
CA LEU A 50 15.22 11.08 -2.12
C LEU A 50 14.27 12.23 -1.79
N THR A 51 14.54 13.39 -2.36
CA THR A 51 13.61 14.52 -2.35
C THR A 51 13.07 14.73 -3.74
N VAL A 52 11.75 14.85 -3.90
CA VAL A 52 11.07 15.10 -5.17
C VAL A 52 10.06 16.23 -5.02
N LYS A 53 9.77 16.97 -6.09
CA LYS A 53 8.75 18.01 -6.06
C LYS A 53 7.36 17.43 -6.04
N ASN A 54 7.12 16.43 -6.85
CA ASN A 54 5.86 15.72 -6.94
C ASN A 54 6.10 14.23 -7.04
N LEU A 55 5.40 13.44 -6.23
CA LEU A 55 5.49 12.00 -6.22
C LEU A 55 4.18 11.42 -6.76
N THR A 56 4.25 10.70 -7.86
CA THR A 56 3.08 10.08 -8.49
C THR A 56 3.11 8.55 -8.45
N GLY A 57 4.28 7.96 -8.17
CA GLY A 57 4.41 6.51 -8.08
C GLY A 57 5.71 6.06 -7.44
N VAL A 58 5.65 4.91 -6.79
CA VAL A 58 6.82 4.19 -6.26
C VAL A 58 6.65 2.70 -6.53
N LEU A 59 7.66 2.10 -7.09
CA LEU A 59 7.76 0.67 -7.31
C LEU A 59 8.94 0.11 -6.52
N LEU A 60 8.66 -0.79 -5.60
CA LEU A 60 9.66 -1.55 -4.87
C LEU A 60 9.67 -2.99 -5.38
N ASN A 61 10.74 -3.36 -6.04
CA ASN A 61 11.00 -4.73 -6.44
C ASN A 61 11.91 -5.40 -5.40
N GLU A 62 11.63 -6.65 -5.06
CA GLU A 62 12.43 -7.45 -4.15
C GLU A 62 12.45 -6.94 -2.69
N PHE A 63 13.57 -7.11 -2.01
CA PHE A 63 13.75 -6.72 -0.61
C PHE A 63 13.99 -5.22 -0.46
N GLY A 64 13.55 -4.68 0.65
CA GLY A 64 13.87 -3.31 1.03
C GLY A 64 12.75 -2.67 1.85
N VAL A 65 13.07 -1.52 2.40
CA VAL A 65 12.10 -0.68 3.12
C VAL A 65 12.11 0.72 2.50
N ILE A 66 10.94 1.17 2.08
CA ILE A 66 10.73 2.56 1.66
C ILE A 66 9.87 3.26 2.71
N LYS A 67 10.30 4.44 3.14
CA LYS A 67 9.58 5.30 4.07
C LYS A 67 9.14 6.56 3.36
N ILE A 68 7.86 6.92 3.50
CA ILE A 68 7.26 8.16 3.00
C ILE A 68 6.52 8.81 4.16
N PRO A 69 7.19 9.68 4.94
CA PRO A 69 6.59 10.26 6.16
C PRO A 69 5.36 11.10 5.87
N THR A 70 5.38 11.85 4.77
CA THR A 70 4.26 12.66 4.30
C THR A 70 4.23 12.72 2.79
N CYS A 71 3.04 12.71 2.20
CA CYS A 71 2.86 12.95 0.77
C CYS A 71 1.53 13.63 0.49
N THR A 72 1.57 14.70 -0.33
CA THR A 72 0.37 15.38 -0.82
C THR A 72 0.47 15.50 -2.34
N THR A 73 -0.47 14.89 -3.06
CA THR A 73 -0.52 14.88 -4.52
C THR A 73 -1.93 14.55 -5.00
N ASP A 74 -2.22 14.72 -6.28
CA ASP A 74 -3.52 14.37 -6.84
C ASP A 74 -3.67 12.86 -7.02
N SER A 75 -2.61 12.18 -7.47
CA SER A 75 -2.63 10.73 -7.72
C SER A 75 -1.31 10.09 -7.29
N LEU A 76 -1.40 8.95 -6.59
CA LEU A 76 -0.24 8.19 -6.14
C LEU A 76 -0.48 6.68 -6.30
N GLU A 77 0.44 6.01 -6.98
CA GLU A 77 0.46 4.54 -7.06
C GLU A 77 1.69 3.99 -6.33
N LEU A 78 1.46 3.11 -5.36
CA LEU A 78 2.51 2.43 -4.60
C LEU A 78 2.43 0.93 -4.85
N THR A 79 3.50 0.37 -5.41
CA THR A 79 3.57 -1.04 -5.78
C THR A 79 4.73 -1.72 -5.06
N VAL A 80 4.44 -2.82 -4.38
CA VAL A 80 5.42 -3.73 -3.78
C VAL A 80 5.37 -5.06 -4.51
N ASN A 81 6.47 -5.43 -5.16
CA ASN A 81 6.66 -6.73 -5.78
C ASN A 81 7.66 -7.55 -4.92
N GLY A 82 7.22 -8.69 -4.39
CA GLY A 82 8.07 -9.53 -3.54
C GLY A 82 7.94 -9.20 -2.05
N PRO A 83 8.99 -9.39 -1.24
CA PRO A 83 8.93 -9.32 0.23
C PRO A 83 9.23 -7.94 0.82
N GLY A 84 9.33 -6.90 -0.01
CA GLY A 84 9.61 -5.54 0.43
C GLY A 84 8.49 -4.90 1.26
N ARG A 85 8.78 -3.77 1.88
CA ARG A 85 7.85 -3.04 2.73
C ARG A 85 7.87 -1.54 2.44
N MET A 86 6.68 -0.92 2.45
CA MET A 86 6.53 0.53 2.46
C MET A 86 5.88 1.00 3.76
N ASP A 87 6.55 1.92 4.46
CA ASP A 87 6.07 2.58 5.68
C ASP A 87 5.66 4.01 5.33
N LEU A 88 4.39 4.31 5.49
CA LEU A 88 3.79 5.58 5.13
C LEU A 88 3.30 6.29 6.40
N GLY A 89 3.62 7.57 6.54
CA GLY A 89 3.06 8.39 7.60
C GLY A 89 1.71 8.98 7.17
N GLU A 90 1.65 10.27 6.95
CA GLU A 90 0.41 10.98 6.55
C GLU A 90 0.35 11.15 5.04
N ILE A 91 -0.62 10.52 4.38
CA ILE A 91 -0.82 10.55 2.93
C ILE A 91 -2.14 11.25 2.60
N LYS A 92 -2.05 12.33 1.84
CA LYS A 92 -3.20 13.12 1.37
C LYS A 92 -3.23 13.15 -0.16
N VAL A 93 -4.19 12.46 -0.75
CA VAL A 93 -4.29 12.33 -2.21
C VAL A 93 -5.76 12.26 -2.64
N THR A 94 -6.04 12.59 -3.90
CA THR A 94 -7.38 12.39 -4.45
C THR A 94 -7.57 10.92 -4.84
N ASP A 95 -6.67 10.37 -5.65
CA ASP A 95 -6.69 8.98 -6.10
C ASP A 95 -5.45 8.24 -5.60
N LEU A 96 -5.66 7.23 -4.74
CA LEU A 96 -4.60 6.38 -4.20
C LEU A 96 -4.75 4.94 -4.68
N LYS A 97 -3.64 4.34 -5.06
CA LYS A 97 -3.60 2.92 -5.42
C LYS A 97 -2.45 2.22 -4.72
N PHE A 98 -2.77 1.15 -4.01
CA PHE A 98 -1.81 0.22 -3.42
C PHE A 98 -1.86 -1.12 -4.15
N VAL A 99 -0.71 -1.61 -4.56
CA VAL A 99 -0.57 -2.92 -5.21
C VAL A 99 0.48 -3.73 -4.46
N VAL A 100 0.11 -4.91 -4.00
CA VAL A 100 1.05 -5.84 -3.35
C VAL A 100 1.02 -7.16 -4.09
N ASN A 101 2.10 -7.44 -4.80
CA ASN A 101 2.33 -8.68 -5.52
C ASN A 101 3.42 -9.48 -4.79
N GLY A 102 3.04 -10.56 -4.11
CA GLY A 102 3.93 -11.36 -3.28
C GLY A 102 3.56 -11.29 -1.79
N ASN A 103 4.55 -11.40 -0.93
CA ASN A 103 4.37 -11.43 0.54
C ASN A 103 4.83 -10.15 1.25
N GLY A 104 5.03 -9.08 0.51
CA GLY A 104 5.41 -7.78 1.06
C GLY A 104 4.26 -7.05 1.74
N SER A 105 4.50 -5.82 2.17
CA SER A 105 3.49 -5.03 2.87
C SER A 105 3.54 -3.54 2.58
N ILE A 106 2.37 -2.89 2.72
CA ILE A 106 2.23 -1.44 2.78
C ILE A 106 1.52 -1.11 4.10
N GLU A 107 2.15 -0.28 4.93
CA GLU A 107 1.59 0.18 6.19
C GLU A 107 1.50 1.71 6.18
N ALA A 108 0.33 2.26 6.49
CA ALA A 108 0.09 3.69 6.57
C ALA A 108 -0.48 4.08 7.95
N ASP A 109 0.07 5.15 8.53
CA ASP A 109 -0.44 5.68 9.79
C ASP A 109 -1.75 6.43 9.56
N SER A 110 -1.84 7.24 8.50
CA SER A 110 -3.06 7.96 8.14
C SER A 110 -3.15 8.19 6.64
N VAL A 111 -4.33 7.92 6.08
CA VAL A 111 -4.65 8.19 4.67
C VAL A 111 -5.87 9.08 4.58
N THR A 112 -5.80 10.14 3.79
CA THR A 112 -6.97 10.92 3.39
C THR A 112 -7.06 10.93 1.88
N SER A 113 -8.15 10.38 1.34
CA SER A 113 -8.35 10.29 -0.11
C SER A 113 -9.81 10.43 -0.50
N THR A 114 -10.07 10.68 -1.77
CA THR A 114 -11.41 10.52 -2.35
C THR A 114 -11.62 9.06 -2.73
N LYS A 115 -10.60 8.45 -3.33
CA LYS A 115 -10.65 7.04 -3.73
C LYS A 115 -9.38 6.33 -3.31
N LEU A 116 -9.53 5.14 -2.73
CA LEU A 116 -8.44 4.20 -2.49
C LEU A 116 -8.76 2.87 -3.16
N THR A 117 -7.86 2.41 -4.00
CA THR A 117 -7.90 1.06 -4.58
C THR A 117 -6.75 0.23 -4.00
N VAL A 118 -7.05 -0.92 -3.45
CA VAL A 118 -6.06 -1.87 -2.93
C VAL A 118 -6.17 -3.17 -3.72
N THR A 119 -5.07 -3.61 -4.29
CA THR A 119 -4.96 -4.90 -4.97
C THR A 119 -3.88 -5.73 -4.28
N SER A 120 -4.25 -6.89 -3.72
CA SER A 120 -3.30 -7.85 -3.16
C SER A 120 -3.58 -9.23 -3.75
N ILE A 121 -2.72 -9.68 -4.63
CA ILE A 121 -2.93 -10.92 -5.41
C ILE A 121 -2.49 -12.14 -4.62
N ASP A 122 -1.39 -12.03 -3.88
CA ASP A 122 -0.79 -13.08 -3.06
C ASP A 122 -1.03 -12.86 -1.55
N THR A 123 -0.13 -13.32 -0.70
CA THR A 123 -0.25 -13.27 0.77
C THR A 123 0.14 -11.92 1.39
N GLY A 124 0.39 -10.91 0.57
CA GLY A 124 0.79 -9.59 1.04
C GLY A 124 -0.25 -8.87 1.89
N ALA A 125 0.19 -7.87 2.63
CA ALA A 125 -0.64 -7.17 3.59
C ALA A 125 -0.69 -5.65 3.33
N VAL A 126 -1.87 -5.06 3.49
CA VAL A 126 -2.06 -3.62 3.56
C VAL A 126 -2.71 -3.27 4.90
N THR A 127 -2.07 -2.38 5.66
CA THR A 127 -2.57 -1.89 6.95
C THR A 127 -2.71 -0.39 6.92
N ILE A 128 -3.89 0.14 7.28
CA ILE A 128 -4.14 1.57 7.44
C ILE A 128 -4.69 1.81 8.84
N ARG A 129 -3.95 2.60 9.65
CA ARG A 129 -4.25 2.81 11.07
C ARG A 129 -5.24 3.93 11.33
N GLY A 130 -5.49 4.80 10.33
CA GLY A 130 -6.40 5.93 10.52
C GLY A 130 -6.63 6.72 9.23
N GLY A 131 -7.48 7.75 9.33
CA GLY A 131 -7.85 8.60 8.23
C GLY A 131 -9.18 8.23 7.60
N SER A 132 -9.41 8.65 6.34
CA SER A 132 -10.69 8.40 5.66
C SER A 132 -10.58 8.42 4.14
N THR A 133 -11.55 7.76 3.50
CA THR A 133 -11.80 7.84 2.06
C THR A 133 -13.29 7.91 1.78
N VAL A 134 -13.68 8.40 0.60
CA VAL A 134 -15.05 8.27 0.15
C VAL A 134 -15.26 6.84 -0.38
N ASP A 135 -14.45 6.42 -1.35
CA ASP A 135 -14.58 5.11 -1.97
C ASP A 135 -13.36 4.23 -1.68
N LEU A 136 -13.59 3.10 -1.03
CA LEU A 136 -12.60 2.04 -0.83
C LEU A 136 -12.93 0.85 -1.72
N ILE A 137 -11.99 0.48 -2.59
CA ILE A 137 -12.09 -0.67 -3.48
C ILE A 137 -11.01 -1.68 -3.11
N LEU A 138 -11.42 -2.88 -2.76
CA LEU A 138 -10.54 -3.98 -2.35
C LEU A 138 -10.63 -5.15 -3.32
N GLU A 139 -9.52 -5.52 -3.94
CA GLU A 139 -9.35 -6.70 -4.78
C GLU A 139 -8.33 -7.61 -4.10
N LEU A 140 -8.81 -8.62 -3.37
CA LEU A 140 -7.98 -9.45 -2.50
C LEU A 140 -7.98 -10.91 -2.95
N GLY A 141 -6.79 -11.50 -3.02
CA GLY A 141 -6.55 -12.93 -3.06
C GLY A 141 -6.45 -13.52 -1.65
N PRO A 142 -5.39 -14.28 -1.33
CA PRO A 142 -5.13 -14.78 0.02
C PRO A 142 -4.53 -13.73 0.97
N GLY A 143 -4.33 -12.50 0.53
CA GLY A 143 -3.72 -11.40 1.29
C GLY A 143 -4.63 -10.78 2.35
N PHE A 144 -4.11 -9.73 3.00
CA PHE A 144 -4.75 -9.10 4.15
C PHE A 144 -4.97 -7.60 3.93
N PHE A 145 -6.15 -7.12 4.35
CA PHE A 145 -6.42 -5.70 4.51
C PHE A 145 -6.88 -5.40 5.94
N LEU A 146 -6.12 -4.56 6.66
CA LEU A 146 -6.40 -4.18 8.04
C LEU A 146 -6.67 -2.68 8.10
N GLY A 147 -7.94 -2.30 7.99
CA GLY A 147 -8.42 -0.91 8.01
C GLY A 147 -9.60 -0.71 8.96
N ALA A 148 -9.59 -1.37 10.13
CA ALA A 148 -10.65 -1.24 11.11
C ALA A 148 -10.85 0.21 11.60
N ASP A 149 -9.80 1.02 11.65
CA ASP A 149 -9.83 2.43 12.06
C ASP A 149 -9.76 3.42 10.87
N PHE A 150 -9.84 2.90 9.65
CA PHE A 150 -9.87 3.68 8.41
C PHE A 150 -11.30 3.87 7.93
N LYS A 151 -11.85 5.07 8.12
CA LYS A 151 -13.25 5.39 7.82
C LYS A 151 -13.47 5.47 6.31
N SER A 152 -14.36 4.63 5.77
CA SER A 152 -14.76 4.65 4.36
C SER A 152 -16.26 4.93 4.24
N THR A 153 -16.66 5.82 3.33
CA THR A 153 -18.08 6.07 3.09
C THR A 153 -18.67 4.85 2.39
N ASN A 154 -18.09 4.46 1.28
CA ASN A 154 -18.49 3.28 0.50
C ASN A 154 -17.34 2.27 0.45
N VAL A 155 -17.66 1.00 0.56
CA VAL A 155 -16.70 -0.10 0.41
C VAL A 155 -17.20 -1.07 -0.65
N THR A 156 -16.35 -1.36 -1.64
CA THR A 156 -16.53 -2.46 -2.59
C THR A 156 -15.41 -3.47 -2.36
N LEU A 157 -15.75 -4.69 -2.00
CA LEU A 157 -14.78 -5.74 -1.68
C LEU A 157 -15.02 -6.96 -2.56
N ASN A 158 -14.00 -7.35 -3.30
CA ASN A 158 -13.92 -8.61 -4.05
C ASN A 158 -12.78 -9.45 -3.47
N MET A 159 -13.12 -10.55 -2.80
CA MET A 159 -12.15 -11.47 -2.24
C MET A 159 -12.22 -12.82 -2.93
N ASN A 160 -11.13 -13.20 -3.58
CA ASN A 160 -11.01 -14.46 -4.29
C ASN A 160 -9.92 -15.31 -3.63
N GLY A 161 -10.28 -16.07 -2.59
CA GLY A 161 -9.32 -16.92 -1.89
C GLY A 161 -9.58 -17.05 -0.40
N SER A 162 -8.51 -17.17 0.40
CA SER A 162 -8.53 -17.38 1.84
C SER A 162 -8.09 -16.17 2.65
N GLY A 163 -8.04 -15.00 2.04
CA GLY A 163 -7.61 -13.76 2.67
C GLY A 163 -8.48 -13.27 3.82
N SER A 164 -8.11 -12.15 4.41
CA SER A 164 -8.89 -11.51 5.46
C SER A 164 -8.94 -10.01 5.28
N ALA A 165 -10.11 -9.41 5.52
CA ALA A 165 -10.30 -7.98 5.50
C ALA A 165 -10.99 -7.47 6.77
N GLN A 166 -10.51 -6.33 7.27
CA GLN A 166 -11.20 -5.55 8.29
C GLN A 166 -11.47 -4.15 7.71
N VAL A 167 -12.74 -3.77 7.62
CA VAL A 167 -13.17 -2.52 6.97
C VAL A 167 -14.15 -1.75 7.87
N TRP A 168 -14.07 -0.44 7.83
CA TRP A 168 -15.09 0.43 8.43
C TRP A 168 -15.86 1.12 7.31
N SER A 169 -17.13 0.73 7.12
CA SER A 169 -18.03 1.27 6.11
C SER A 169 -19.18 2.05 6.76
N VAL A 170 -19.44 3.26 6.26
CA VAL A 170 -20.45 4.15 6.85
C VAL A 170 -21.79 4.02 6.12
N GLU A 171 -21.79 4.11 4.79
CA GLU A 171 -23.04 4.17 4.02
C GLU A 171 -23.31 2.88 3.23
N LYS A 172 -22.30 2.33 2.56
CA LYS A 172 -22.50 1.20 1.66
C LYS A 172 -21.36 0.18 1.74
N LEU A 173 -21.72 -1.11 1.84
CA LEU A 173 -20.82 -2.24 1.74
C LEU A 173 -21.31 -3.22 0.69
N ASP A 174 -20.62 -3.28 -0.45
CA ASP A 174 -20.78 -4.32 -1.46
C ASP A 174 -19.64 -5.33 -1.31
N ALA A 175 -19.95 -6.55 -0.87
CA ALA A 175 -18.94 -7.58 -0.61
C ALA A 175 -19.22 -8.85 -1.42
N THR A 176 -18.26 -9.27 -2.22
CA THR A 176 -18.22 -10.55 -2.90
C THR A 176 -17.05 -11.38 -2.34
N VAL A 177 -17.36 -12.53 -1.75
CA VAL A 177 -16.36 -13.44 -1.18
C VAL A 177 -16.46 -14.80 -1.86
N ASN A 178 -15.44 -15.15 -2.63
CA ASN A 178 -15.31 -16.42 -3.33
C ASN A 178 -14.16 -17.22 -2.71
N GLY A 179 -14.48 -18.27 -1.97
CA GLY A 179 -13.49 -19.13 -1.28
C GLY A 179 -13.69 -19.18 0.21
N ALA A 180 -12.60 -19.24 0.99
CA ALA A 180 -12.61 -19.36 2.45
C ALA A 180 -12.25 -18.05 3.19
N GLY A 181 -12.34 -16.93 2.51
CA GLY A 181 -11.95 -15.63 3.05
C GLY A 181 -12.83 -15.13 4.19
N LYS A 182 -12.26 -14.29 5.05
CA LYS A 182 -12.93 -13.75 6.22
C LYS A 182 -12.99 -12.24 6.19
N VAL A 183 -14.20 -11.67 6.34
CA VAL A 183 -14.42 -10.21 6.37
C VAL A 183 -15.07 -9.83 7.70
N ILE A 184 -14.48 -8.83 8.37
CA ILE A 184 -15.06 -8.17 9.53
C ILE A 184 -15.34 -6.73 9.12
N TYR A 185 -16.59 -6.29 9.23
CA TYR A 185 -16.94 -4.90 8.97
C TYR A 185 -17.41 -4.18 10.24
N PHE A 186 -17.12 -2.88 10.29
CA PHE A 186 -17.57 -1.96 11.33
C PHE A 186 -18.50 -0.92 10.72
N GLY A 187 -19.45 -0.40 11.54
CA GLY A 187 -20.46 0.56 11.15
C GLY A 187 -21.80 -0.09 10.81
N GLU A 188 -22.73 0.71 10.30
CA GLU A 188 -24.12 0.29 9.95
C GLU A 188 -24.43 0.58 8.46
N PRO A 189 -23.64 0.05 7.50
CA PRO A 189 -23.87 0.32 6.09
C PRO A 189 -25.09 -0.41 5.55
N THR A 190 -25.67 0.10 4.46
CA THR A 190 -26.50 -0.71 3.59
C THR A 190 -25.63 -1.76 2.88
N MET A 191 -26.00 -3.04 3.00
CA MET A 191 -25.17 -4.14 2.53
C MET A 191 -25.76 -4.84 1.31
N SER A 192 -24.87 -5.15 0.36
CA SER A 192 -25.09 -6.14 -0.71
C SER A 192 -24.00 -7.19 -0.61
N MET A 193 -24.38 -8.46 -0.51
CA MET A 193 -23.44 -9.55 -0.24
C MET A 193 -23.62 -10.73 -1.18
N SER A 194 -22.52 -11.27 -1.67
CA SER A 194 -22.46 -12.55 -2.36
C SER A 194 -21.33 -13.37 -1.80
N ILE A 195 -21.65 -14.49 -1.15
CA ILE A 195 -20.66 -15.38 -0.53
C ILE A 195 -20.77 -16.75 -1.17
N SER A 196 -19.66 -17.27 -1.67
CA SER A 196 -19.56 -18.62 -2.20
C SER A 196 -18.40 -19.37 -1.56
N GLY A 197 -18.54 -20.67 -1.34
CA GLY A 197 -17.54 -21.49 -0.65
C GLY A 197 -17.66 -21.38 0.88
N GLY A 198 -16.51 -21.42 1.59
CA GLY A 198 -16.44 -21.35 3.06
C GLY A 198 -16.24 -19.94 3.61
N GLY A 199 -16.47 -18.90 2.81
CA GLY A 199 -16.27 -17.52 3.20
C GLY A 199 -17.17 -17.06 4.35
N GLN A 200 -16.71 -16.10 5.12
CA GLN A 200 -17.42 -15.54 6.27
C GLN A 200 -17.41 -14.01 6.24
N LEU A 201 -18.55 -13.42 6.55
CA LEU A 201 -18.69 -11.98 6.78
C LEU A 201 -19.39 -11.75 8.12
N SER A 202 -18.80 -10.94 8.99
CA SER A 202 -19.32 -10.68 10.33
C SER A 202 -19.22 -9.22 10.72
N GLY A 203 -20.19 -8.71 11.48
CA GLY A 203 -20.15 -7.38 12.06
C GLY A 203 -19.19 -7.33 13.26
N GLY A 204 -18.33 -6.30 13.29
CA GLY A 204 -17.42 -6.00 14.39
C GLY A 204 -17.97 -4.97 15.38
N GLY A 205 -19.20 -4.49 15.16
CA GLY A 205 -19.86 -3.46 15.96
C GLY A 205 -19.76 -2.05 15.37
N ASN A 206 -20.32 -1.09 16.09
CA ASN A 206 -20.30 0.32 15.70
C ASN A 206 -18.99 1.00 16.11
N LYS A 207 -18.60 2.04 15.38
CA LYS A 207 -17.49 2.95 15.68
C LYS A 207 -17.95 4.39 15.71
#